data_1ce90c2978499a4e6ccee655307dae61
#
_entry.id   1ce90c2978499a4e6ccee655307dae61
#
_cell.length_a   1.000
_cell.length_b   1.000
_cell.length_c   1.000
_cell.angle_alpha   90.00
_cell.angle_beta   90.00
_cell.angle_gamma   90.00
#
_symmetry.space_group_name_H-M   'P 1'
#
loop_
_entity.id
_entity.type
_entity.pdbx_description
1 polymer ?
#
loop_
_entity_poly.entity_id
_entity_poly.type
_entity_poly.pdbx_seq_one_letter_code
_entity_poly.pdbx_strand_id
1 'polypeptide(L)'
;SVQNIASDIYTQSENSMGKDDYARNKVAILGDEAHHYSAATKSEKELEQSWEKAISIILGAREDNRLLEFTATIDLENKSIYEKYKDKVIYRYALDRFIQDRFSKNVKRIQSSNTDEENMLNVVLLSEFRRRYAHELYSTYVKPVIMFKSQRIDSSNEANQTFNELIDSLTPQSIRDFLLRQKQVGNERESETLSIAHDYYRKNDSELD
;
A
#
# COMPACT_ATOMS: atom_id res chain seq x y z
N SER A 1 -5.33 -8.15 19.93
CA SER A 1 -6.02 -8.11 18.64
C SER A 1 -7.53 -8.07 18.83
N VAL A 2 -8.27 -7.68 17.80
CA VAL A 2 -9.74 -7.65 17.77
C VAL A 2 -10.35 -9.00 18.15
N GLN A 3 -9.77 -10.08 17.66
CA GLN A 3 -10.19 -11.44 17.93
C GLN A 3 -10.07 -11.80 19.41
N ASN A 4 -9.05 -11.30 20.10
CA ASN A 4 -8.88 -11.53 21.54
C ASN A 4 -9.99 -10.85 22.35
N ILE A 5 -10.33 -9.60 22.01
CA ILE A 5 -11.42 -8.87 22.69
C ILE A 5 -12.75 -9.61 22.53
N ALA A 6 -13.06 -10.06 21.31
CA ALA A 6 -14.27 -10.83 21.06
C ALA A 6 -14.26 -12.17 21.82
N SER A 7 -13.14 -12.88 21.83
CA SER A 7 -12.96 -14.12 22.59
C SER A 7 -13.13 -13.87 24.08
N ASP A 8 -12.50 -12.85 24.63
CA ASP A 8 -12.51 -12.55 26.08
C ASP A 8 -13.90 -12.15 26.58
N ILE A 9 -14.72 -11.49 25.75
CA ILE A 9 -16.09 -11.16 26.09
C ILE A 9 -16.99 -12.41 26.20
N TYR A 10 -16.72 -13.43 25.37
CA TYR A 10 -17.53 -14.63 25.31
C TYR A 10 -16.96 -15.78 26.16
N THR A 11 -15.64 -15.81 26.35
CA THR A 11 -14.95 -16.89 27.04
C THR A 11 -14.07 -16.28 28.13
N GLN A 12 -14.59 -16.12 29.34
CA GLN A 12 -13.83 -15.57 30.45
C GLN A 12 -12.61 -16.46 30.72
N SER A 13 -11.43 -15.94 30.37
CA SER A 13 -10.14 -16.53 30.73
C SER A 13 -9.51 -15.76 31.89
N GLU A 14 -8.59 -16.38 32.59
CA GLU A 14 -7.84 -15.74 33.65
C GLU A 14 -7.10 -14.51 33.14
N ASN A 15 -7.28 -13.37 33.79
CA ASN A 15 -6.78 -12.04 33.39
C ASN A 15 -7.38 -11.41 32.08
N SER A 16 -8.53 -11.90 31.61
CA SER A 16 -9.28 -11.23 30.52
C SER A 16 -10.30 -10.24 31.07
N MET A 17 -10.60 -9.22 30.26
CA MET A 17 -11.66 -8.25 30.57
C MET A 17 -13.02 -8.80 30.17
N GLY A 18 -13.90 -8.97 31.14
CA GLY A 18 -15.27 -9.42 30.94
C GLY A 18 -16.27 -8.26 30.80
N LYS A 19 -17.54 -8.59 30.57
CA LYS A 19 -18.62 -7.61 30.42
C LYS A 19 -18.76 -6.67 31.63
N ASP A 20 -18.55 -7.18 32.83
CA ASP A 20 -18.67 -6.43 34.06
C ASP A 20 -17.56 -5.36 34.19
N ASP A 21 -16.38 -5.64 33.65
CA ASP A 21 -15.27 -4.66 33.65
C ASP A 21 -15.59 -3.47 32.76
N TYR A 22 -16.23 -3.70 31.61
CA TYR A 22 -16.68 -2.65 30.71
C TYR A 22 -17.87 -1.83 31.26
N ALA A 23 -18.65 -2.38 32.19
CA ALA A 23 -19.69 -1.66 32.88
C ALA A 23 -19.16 -0.82 34.05
N ARG A 24 -18.13 -1.31 34.75
CA ARG A 24 -17.53 -0.63 35.91
C ARG A 24 -16.58 0.50 35.51
N ASN A 25 -15.90 0.35 34.37
CA ASN A 25 -14.87 1.28 33.91
C ASN A 25 -15.33 2.05 32.69
N LYS A 26 -14.96 3.33 32.63
CA LYS A 26 -15.11 4.12 31.40
C LYS A 26 -14.06 3.71 30.38
N VAL A 27 -14.50 3.31 29.18
CA VAL A 27 -13.65 2.75 28.14
C VAL A 27 -13.71 3.62 26.89
N ALA A 28 -12.55 3.94 26.34
CA ALA A 28 -12.40 4.47 25.00
C ALA A 28 -11.71 3.42 24.12
N ILE A 29 -12.40 2.98 23.06
CA ILE A 29 -11.87 2.04 22.09
C ILE A 29 -11.26 2.85 20.97
N LEU A 30 -10.00 2.58 20.61
CA LEU A 30 -9.32 3.16 19.48
C LEU A 30 -9.17 2.08 18.40
N GLY A 31 -9.97 2.19 17.34
CA GLY A 31 -9.94 1.29 16.19
C GLY A 31 -9.04 1.86 15.10
N ASP A 32 -7.86 1.27 14.90
CA ASP A 32 -6.98 1.60 13.78
C ASP A 32 -7.33 0.76 12.56
N GLU A 33 -7.04 1.28 11.36
CA GLU A 33 -7.35 0.65 10.07
C GLU A 33 -8.83 0.22 9.94
N ALA A 34 -9.74 1.09 10.37
CA ALA A 34 -11.17 0.80 10.47
C ALA A 34 -11.83 0.40 9.12
N HIS A 35 -11.18 0.68 7.98
CA HIS A 35 -11.64 0.26 6.66
C HIS A 35 -11.64 -1.28 6.48
N HIS A 36 -10.82 -2.01 7.24
CA HIS A 36 -10.82 -3.48 7.23
C HIS A 36 -12.12 -4.09 7.80
N TYR A 37 -12.90 -3.31 8.56
CA TYR A 37 -14.18 -3.76 9.11
C TYR A 37 -15.35 -3.68 8.13
N SER A 38 -15.11 -3.23 6.89
CA SER A 38 -16.10 -3.18 5.81
C SER A 38 -15.76 -4.12 4.64
N ALA A 39 -15.04 -5.20 4.91
CA ALA A 39 -14.43 -6.05 3.91
C ALA A 39 -15.41 -6.98 3.15
N ALA A 40 -15.00 -7.36 1.93
CA ALA A 40 -15.87 -7.96 0.93
C ALA A 40 -15.88 -9.50 0.89
N THR A 41 -15.00 -10.19 1.62
CA THR A 41 -14.93 -11.66 1.60
C THR A 41 -15.81 -12.33 2.64
N LYS A 42 -16.19 -13.59 2.42
CA LYS A 42 -17.13 -14.31 3.30
C LYS A 42 -16.55 -14.56 4.69
N SER A 43 -15.25 -14.84 4.78
CA SER A 43 -14.52 -15.01 6.05
C SER A 43 -14.33 -13.68 6.80
N GLU A 44 -14.12 -12.60 6.07
CA GLU A 44 -14.01 -11.25 6.63
C GLU A 44 -15.35 -10.77 7.19
N LYS A 45 -16.48 -11.11 6.53
CA LYS A 45 -17.82 -10.78 7.04
C LYS A 45 -18.16 -11.47 8.36
N GLU A 46 -17.71 -12.70 8.57
CA GLU A 46 -17.91 -13.42 9.83
C GLU A 46 -17.07 -12.79 10.96
N LEU A 47 -15.84 -12.39 10.67
CA LEU A 47 -14.97 -11.66 11.59
C LEU A 47 -15.51 -10.25 11.89
N GLU A 48 -16.01 -9.54 10.87
CA GLU A 48 -16.65 -8.24 11.02
C GLU A 48 -17.88 -8.33 11.94
N GLN A 49 -18.75 -9.31 11.73
CA GLN A 49 -19.91 -9.52 12.60
C GLN A 49 -19.56 -9.84 14.05
N SER A 50 -18.47 -10.59 14.26
CA SER A 50 -17.97 -10.89 15.60
C SER A 50 -17.42 -9.61 16.27
N TRP A 51 -16.70 -8.80 15.55
CA TRP A 51 -16.18 -7.52 16.02
C TRP A 51 -17.29 -6.52 16.34
N GLU A 52 -18.20 -6.29 15.41
CA GLU A 52 -19.32 -5.36 15.62
C GLU A 52 -20.17 -5.74 16.83
N LYS A 53 -20.38 -7.04 17.06
CA LYS A 53 -21.07 -7.52 18.26
C LYS A 53 -20.27 -7.24 19.54
N ALA A 54 -18.97 -7.49 19.53
CA ALA A 54 -18.11 -7.21 20.68
C ALA A 54 -18.10 -5.72 21.03
N ILE A 55 -17.93 -4.86 20.02
CA ILE A 55 -18.01 -3.40 20.19
C ILE A 55 -19.37 -2.97 20.72
N SER A 56 -20.46 -3.51 20.18
CA SER A 56 -21.82 -3.17 20.64
C SER A 56 -22.02 -3.55 22.11
N ILE A 57 -21.47 -4.67 22.57
CA ILE A 57 -21.51 -5.09 23.97
C ILE A 57 -20.75 -4.10 24.86
N ILE A 58 -19.54 -3.70 24.45
CA ILE A 58 -18.72 -2.76 25.22
C ILE A 58 -19.39 -1.38 25.28
N LEU A 59 -19.86 -0.86 24.14
CA LEU A 59 -20.53 0.44 24.11
C LEU A 59 -21.86 0.44 24.87
N GLY A 60 -22.60 -0.67 24.81
CA GLY A 60 -23.84 -0.83 25.55
C GLY A 60 -23.68 -1.08 27.04
N ALA A 61 -22.49 -1.49 27.50
CA ALA A 61 -22.24 -1.78 28.90
C ALA A 61 -22.25 -0.49 29.78
N ARG A 62 -21.92 0.65 29.20
CA ARG A 62 -21.88 1.93 29.89
C ARG A 62 -22.13 3.10 28.93
N GLU A 63 -22.95 4.08 29.31
CA GLU A 63 -23.38 5.19 28.46
C GLU A 63 -22.23 6.08 28.00
N ASP A 64 -21.18 6.25 28.78
CA ASP A 64 -20.02 7.08 28.46
C ASP A 64 -18.83 6.33 27.83
N ASN A 65 -19.01 5.05 27.49
CA ASN A 65 -18.06 4.33 26.65
C ASN A 65 -18.06 4.89 25.21
N ARG A 66 -16.91 4.98 24.58
CA ARG A 66 -16.73 5.60 23.25
C ARG A 66 -15.89 4.72 22.34
N LEU A 67 -16.18 4.82 21.03
CA LEU A 67 -15.39 4.25 19.94
C LEU A 67 -14.89 5.41 19.06
N LEU A 68 -13.59 5.41 18.81
CA LEU A 68 -12.93 6.28 17.87
C LEU A 68 -12.27 5.41 16.81
N GLU A 69 -12.67 5.59 15.56
CA GLU A 69 -12.19 4.84 14.41
C GLU A 69 -11.26 5.72 13.57
N PHE A 70 -10.10 5.18 13.23
CA PHE A 70 -9.10 5.83 12.39
C PHE A 70 -8.85 4.99 11.15
N THR A 71 -8.71 5.64 10.01
CA THR A 71 -8.34 4.99 8.75
C THR A 71 -7.71 6.00 7.80
N ALA A 72 -6.70 5.57 7.06
CA ALA A 72 -6.10 6.36 5.98
C ALA A 72 -6.99 6.38 4.72
N THR A 73 -7.84 5.37 4.56
CA THR A 73 -8.65 5.16 3.35
C THR A 73 -10.08 4.77 3.72
N ILE A 74 -11.02 5.67 3.46
CA ILE A 74 -12.45 5.39 3.58
C ILE A 74 -13.10 5.57 2.20
N ASP A 75 -13.76 4.53 1.71
CA ASP A 75 -14.50 4.57 0.45
C ASP A 75 -15.93 5.07 0.68
N LEU A 76 -16.11 6.38 0.68
CA LEU A 76 -17.43 7.00 0.82
C LEU A 76 -18.25 6.96 -0.47
N GLU A 77 -17.72 6.46 -1.58
CA GLU A 77 -18.49 6.23 -2.82
C GLU A 77 -19.29 4.91 -2.71
N ASN A 78 -18.82 3.99 -1.87
CA ASN A 78 -19.57 2.79 -1.55
C ASN A 78 -20.77 3.13 -0.67
N LYS A 79 -21.97 2.86 -1.18
CA LYS A 79 -23.24 3.24 -0.53
C LYS A 79 -23.40 2.67 0.88
N SER A 80 -22.97 1.44 1.14
CA SER A 80 -23.07 0.82 2.47
C SER A 80 -22.11 1.46 3.48
N ILE A 81 -20.90 1.79 3.05
CA ILE A 81 -19.91 2.50 3.87
C ILE A 81 -20.37 3.93 4.15
N TYR A 82 -20.88 4.61 3.12
CA TYR A 82 -21.43 5.95 3.28
C TYR A 82 -22.56 6.00 4.31
N GLU A 83 -23.56 5.12 4.22
CA GLU A 83 -24.66 5.08 5.18
C GLU A 83 -24.21 4.75 6.61
N LYS A 84 -23.17 3.94 6.78
CA LYS A 84 -22.59 3.61 8.08
C LYS A 84 -21.89 4.79 8.73
N TYR A 85 -21.25 5.65 7.94
CA TYR A 85 -20.31 6.66 8.45
C TYR A 85 -20.71 8.12 8.20
N LYS A 86 -21.74 8.42 7.37
CA LYS A 86 -22.12 9.79 6.96
C LYS A 86 -22.25 10.78 8.13
N ASP A 87 -22.76 10.32 9.28
CA ASP A 87 -23.00 11.15 10.46
C ASP A 87 -21.91 10.94 11.56
N LYS A 88 -20.84 10.21 11.27
CA LYS A 88 -19.83 9.82 12.24
C LYS A 88 -18.44 10.38 11.92
N VAL A 89 -18.23 10.86 10.70
CA VAL A 89 -16.93 11.42 10.29
C VAL A 89 -16.71 12.76 10.98
N ILE A 90 -15.77 12.78 11.93
CA ILE A 90 -15.41 14.00 12.68
C ILE A 90 -14.40 14.82 11.89
N TYR A 91 -13.45 14.16 11.22
CA TYR A 91 -12.39 14.80 10.48
C TYR A 91 -11.99 14.00 9.26
N ARG A 92 -11.76 14.66 8.14
CA ARG A 92 -11.26 14.06 6.90
C ARG A 92 -10.08 14.84 6.40
N TYR A 93 -8.94 14.15 6.29
CA TYR A 93 -7.73 14.67 5.65
C TYR A 93 -7.39 13.79 4.46
N ALA A 94 -7.93 14.15 3.31
CA ALA A 94 -7.83 13.34 2.11
C ALA A 94 -6.41 13.36 1.53
N LEU A 95 -6.03 12.31 0.80
CA LEU A 95 -4.68 12.11 0.27
C LEU A 95 -4.26 13.24 -0.68
N ASP A 96 -5.17 13.77 -1.48
CA ASP A 96 -4.93 14.92 -2.37
C ASP A 96 -4.48 16.15 -1.58
N ARG A 97 -5.14 16.44 -0.46
CA ARG A 97 -4.74 17.52 0.44
C ARG A 97 -3.39 17.24 1.11
N PHE A 98 -3.16 16.01 1.56
CA PHE A 98 -1.90 15.59 2.15
C PHE A 98 -0.71 15.77 1.18
N ILE A 99 -0.94 15.51 -0.10
CA ILE A 99 0.04 15.76 -1.18
C ILE A 99 0.25 17.26 -1.40
N GLN A 100 -0.85 18.05 -1.47
CA GLN A 100 -0.78 19.50 -1.66
C GLN A 100 -0.04 20.19 -0.52
N ASP A 101 -0.27 19.76 0.70
CA ASP A 101 0.40 20.26 1.91
C ASP A 101 1.87 19.78 2.04
N ARG A 102 2.36 19.01 1.04
CA ARG A 102 3.74 18.50 0.94
C ARG A 102 4.17 17.51 2.04
N PHE A 103 3.22 16.85 2.68
CA PHE A 103 3.51 15.79 3.65
C PHE A 103 3.75 14.43 2.98
N SER A 104 3.47 14.31 1.69
CA SER A 104 3.73 13.11 0.90
C SER A 104 4.49 13.45 -0.38
N LYS A 105 5.18 12.43 -0.92
CA LYS A 105 5.76 12.49 -2.25
C LYS A 105 4.66 12.41 -3.31
N ASN A 106 4.89 13.01 -4.48
CA ASN A 106 4.01 12.84 -5.63
C ASN A 106 4.03 11.38 -6.10
N VAL A 107 2.85 10.80 -6.24
CA VAL A 107 2.69 9.46 -6.80
C VAL A 107 2.47 9.60 -8.30
N LYS A 108 3.38 9.03 -9.10
CA LYS A 108 3.20 8.89 -10.55
C LYS A 108 2.81 7.46 -10.86
N ARG A 109 1.65 7.27 -11.48
CA ARG A 109 1.21 5.97 -11.97
C ARG A 109 1.74 5.76 -13.38
N ILE A 110 2.50 4.68 -13.58
CA ILE A 110 3.02 4.26 -14.86
C ILE A 110 2.23 3.02 -15.29
N GLN A 111 1.66 3.06 -16.49
CA GLN A 111 1.05 1.90 -17.14
C GLN A 111 1.93 1.50 -18.30
N SER A 112 2.16 0.20 -18.45
CA SER A 112 2.96 -0.38 -19.53
C SER A 112 2.24 -1.60 -20.10
N SER A 113 2.44 -1.84 -21.40
CA SER A 113 2.04 -3.07 -22.08
C SER A 113 3.18 -4.07 -22.19
N ASN A 114 4.30 -3.81 -21.53
CA ASN A 114 5.48 -4.67 -21.51
C ASN A 114 5.23 -5.97 -20.72
N THR A 115 6.09 -6.97 -20.92
CA THR A 115 6.09 -8.17 -20.08
C THR A 115 6.50 -7.84 -18.63
N ASP A 116 6.28 -8.76 -17.71
CA ASP A 116 6.67 -8.57 -16.32
C ASP A 116 8.19 -8.40 -16.17
N GLU A 117 8.99 -9.15 -16.92
CA GLU A 117 10.45 -9.03 -16.94
C GLU A 117 10.90 -7.66 -17.48
N GLU A 118 10.28 -7.18 -18.56
CA GLU A 118 10.56 -5.86 -19.12
C GLU A 118 10.16 -4.75 -18.12
N ASN A 119 9.06 -4.94 -17.39
CA ASN A 119 8.66 -4.03 -16.32
C ASN A 119 9.64 -4.04 -15.14
N MET A 120 10.15 -5.22 -14.76
CA MET A 120 11.20 -5.35 -13.75
C MET A 120 12.46 -4.61 -14.17
N LEU A 121 12.91 -4.76 -15.42
CA LEU A 121 14.08 -4.05 -15.93
C LEU A 121 13.84 -2.53 -15.98
N ASN A 122 12.67 -2.10 -16.42
CA ASN A 122 12.30 -0.67 -16.40
C ASN A 122 12.41 -0.06 -14.99
N VAL A 123 11.94 -0.78 -13.98
CA VAL A 123 11.99 -0.29 -12.60
C VAL A 123 13.43 -0.25 -12.06
N VAL A 124 14.28 -1.22 -12.43
CA VAL A 124 15.71 -1.20 -12.09
C VAL A 124 16.39 0.01 -12.71
N LEU A 125 16.23 0.20 -14.01
CA LEU A 125 16.81 1.34 -14.73
C LEU A 125 16.32 2.69 -14.17
N LEU A 126 15.01 2.81 -13.89
CA LEU A 126 14.45 4.02 -13.30
C LEU A 126 15.00 4.28 -11.88
N SER A 127 15.18 3.22 -11.10
CA SER A 127 15.74 3.30 -9.74
C SER A 127 17.17 3.82 -9.77
N GLU A 128 18.01 3.23 -10.62
CA GLU A 128 19.40 3.64 -10.79
C GLU A 128 19.52 5.04 -11.39
N PHE A 129 18.72 5.36 -12.40
CA PHE A 129 18.63 6.72 -12.94
C PHE A 129 18.34 7.75 -11.84
N ARG A 130 17.36 7.50 -10.99
CA ARG A 130 17.02 8.43 -9.91
C ARG A 130 18.16 8.60 -8.90
N ARG A 131 18.87 7.53 -8.59
CA ARG A 131 20.04 7.58 -7.70
C ARG A 131 21.14 8.47 -8.29
N ARG A 132 21.50 8.26 -9.55
CA ARG A 132 22.53 9.02 -10.26
C ARG A 132 22.12 10.48 -10.43
N TYR A 133 20.93 10.72 -10.94
CA TYR A 133 20.40 12.06 -11.18
C TYR A 133 20.32 12.92 -9.90
N ALA A 134 19.94 12.33 -8.78
CA ALA A 134 19.92 13.02 -7.49
C ALA A 134 21.35 13.39 -7.03
N HIS A 135 22.33 12.53 -7.29
CA HIS A 135 23.71 12.82 -6.97
C HIS A 135 24.31 13.90 -7.86
N GLU A 136 24.08 13.83 -9.17
CA GLU A 136 24.60 14.78 -10.16
C GLU A 136 24.05 16.20 -9.95
N LEU A 137 22.73 16.33 -9.75
CA LEU A 137 22.10 17.65 -9.64
C LEU A 137 22.12 18.26 -8.25
N TYR A 138 22.03 17.42 -7.22
CA TYR A 138 21.81 17.91 -5.86
C TYR A 138 22.89 17.47 -4.88
N SER A 139 23.94 16.77 -5.36
CA SER A 139 24.97 16.15 -4.50
C SER A 139 24.36 15.34 -3.34
N THR A 140 23.17 14.76 -3.58
CA THR A 140 22.41 14.04 -2.57
C THR A 140 22.44 12.56 -2.86
N TYR A 141 22.78 11.77 -1.85
CA TYR A 141 22.73 10.32 -1.94
C TYR A 141 21.32 9.82 -1.63
N VAL A 142 20.61 9.35 -2.65
CA VAL A 142 19.30 8.72 -2.54
C VAL A 142 19.48 7.22 -2.70
N LYS A 143 18.84 6.43 -1.83
CA LYS A 143 18.74 4.98 -1.95
C LYS A 143 17.31 4.61 -2.38
N PRO A 144 17.00 4.49 -3.66
CA PRO A 144 15.69 4.06 -4.12
C PRO A 144 15.41 2.62 -3.67
N VAL A 145 14.14 2.34 -3.39
CA VAL A 145 13.68 1.00 -3.02
C VAL A 145 12.68 0.55 -4.06
N ILE A 146 12.86 -0.68 -4.54
CA ILE A 146 11.93 -1.36 -5.44
C ILE A 146 11.14 -2.36 -4.61
N MET A 147 9.82 -2.38 -4.78
CA MET A 147 8.94 -3.34 -4.14
C MET A 147 8.05 -4.00 -5.19
N PHE A 148 8.14 -5.31 -5.31
CA PHE A 148 7.21 -6.12 -6.09
C PHE A 148 6.09 -6.65 -5.20
N LYS A 149 4.85 -6.52 -5.64
CA LYS A 149 3.67 -6.98 -4.90
C LYS A 149 2.92 -8.03 -5.70
N SER A 150 2.74 -9.19 -5.12
CA SER A 150 1.93 -10.29 -5.66
C SER A 150 0.71 -10.55 -4.78
N GLN A 151 -0.33 -11.15 -5.36
CA GLN A 151 -1.55 -11.51 -4.62
C GLN A 151 -1.41 -12.80 -3.80
N ARG A 152 -0.49 -13.69 -4.21
CA ARG A 152 -0.25 -15.00 -3.60
C ARG A 152 1.23 -15.18 -3.26
N ILE A 153 1.51 -15.99 -2.26
CA ILE A 153 2.88 -16.31 -1.83
C ILE A 153 3.67 -17.00 -2.95
N ASP A 154 3.04 -17.98 -3.63
CA ASP A 154 3.70 -18.70 -4.72
C ASP A 154 4.09 -17.76 -5.86
N SER A 155 3.18 -16.90 -6.30
CA SER A 155 3.47 -15.88 -7.31
C SER A 155 4.55 -14.88 -6.86
N SER A 156 4.66 -14.62 -5.56
CA SER A 156 5.75 -13.78 -5.02
C SER A 156 7.10 -14.48 -5.12
N ASN A 157 7.14 -15.79 -4.84
CA ASN A 157 8.35 -16.59 -4.96
C ASN A 157 8.82 -16.72 -6.42
N GLU A 158 7.87 -16.97 -7.34
CA GLU A 158 8.14 -16.99 -8.79
C GLU A 158 8.69 -15.66 -9.28
N ALA A 159 8.05 -14.53 -8.90
CA ALA A 159 8.52 -13.20 -9.27
C ALA A 159 9.91 -12.89 -8.71
N ASN A 160 10.21 -13.34 -7.48
CA ASN A 160 11.53 -13.19 -6.88
C ASN A 160 12.60 -14.01 -7.64
N GLN A 161 12.28 -15.24 -8.04
CA GLN A 161 13.18 -16.06 -8.83
C GLN A 161 13.45 -15.41 -10.19
N THR A 162 12.39 -15.03 -10.93
CA THR A 162 12.49 -14.35 -12.22
C THR A 162 13.33 -13.08 -12.13
N PHE A 163 13.15 -12.30 -11.06
CA PHE A 163 13.93 -11.07 -10.86
C PHE A 163 15.43 -11.38 -10.63
N ASN A 164 15.76 -12.37 -9.83
CA ASN A 164 17.16 -12.76 -9.60
C ASN A 164 17.81 -13.27 -10.90
N GLU A 165 17.14 -14.16 -11.66
CA GLU A 165 17.59 -14.62 -12.95
C GLU A 165 17.82 -13.50 -13.95
N LEU A 166 16.89 -12.50 -13.96
CA LEU A 166 17.04 -11.30 -14.77
C LEU A 166 18.32 -10.53 -14.40
N ILE A 167 18.51 -10.25 -13.11
CA ILE A 167 19.68 -9.48 -12.65
C ILE A 167 20.98 -10.22 -12.95
N ASP A 168 21.04 -11.53 -12.71
CA ASP A 168 22.23 -12.36 -12.96
C ASP A 168 22.58 -12.46 -14.46
N SER A 169 21.60 -12.33 -15.34
CA SER A 169 21.78 -12.36 -16.80
C SER A 169 22.03 -11.00 -17.44
N LEU A 170 21.92 -9.91 -16.68
CA LEU A 170 22.10 -8.55 -17.22
C LEU A 170 23.53 -8.33 -17.72
N THR A 171 23.60 -7.83 -18.94
CA THR A 171 24.82 -7.35 -19.56
C THR A 171 24.61 -5.96 -20.12
N PRO A 172 25.66 -5.14 -20.28
CA PRO A 172 25.54 -3.84 -20.96
C PRO A 172 24.84 -3.96 -22.32
N GLN A 173 25.15 -5.02 -23.07
CA GLN A 173 24.54 -5.23 -24.39
C GLN A 173 23.04 -5.55 -24.29
N SER A 174 22.62 -6.37 -23.34
CA SER A 174 21.18 -6.69 -23.16
C SER A 174 20.37 -5.45 -22.79
N ILE A 175 20.95 -4.54 -22.02
CA ILE A 175 20.31 -3.27 -21.68
C ILE A 175 20.22 -2.35 -22.89
N ARG A 176 21.29 -2.25 -23.71
CA ARG A 176 21.26 -1.48 -24.98
C ARG A 176 20.17 -1.98 -25.91
N ASP A 177 20.09 -3.30 -26.10
CA ASP A 177 19.09 -3.93 -26.96
C ASP A 177 17.67 -3.69 -26.44
N PHE A 178 17.47 -3.77 -25.14
CA PHE A 178 16.19 -3.42 -24.51
C PHE A 178 15.81 -1.95 -24.78
N LEU A 179 16.71 -1.02 -24.52
CA LEU A 179 16.46 0.42 -24.74
C LEU A 179 16.17 0.75 -26.21
N LEU A 180 16.79 0.02 -27.16
CA LEU A 180 16.50 0.17 -28.60
C LEU A 180 15.11 -0.34 -28.95
N ARG A 181 14.70 -1.50 -28.40
CA ARG A 181 13.34 -2.03 -28.60
C ARG A 181 12.29 -1.09 -28.06
N GLN A 182 12.47 -0.56 -26.85
CA GLN A 182 11.53 0.39 -26.25
C GLN A 182 11.35 1.65 -27.11
N LYS A 183 12.39 2.12 -27.75
CA LYS A 183 12.32 3.27 -28.68
C LYS A 183 11.52 2.97 -29.94
N GLN A 184 11.64 1.75 -30.48
CA GLN A 184 10.98 1.34 -31.73
C GLN A 184 9.48 1.10 -31.56
N VAL A 185 9.06 0.62 -30.40
CA VAL A 185 7.65 0.33 -30.09
C VAL A 185 6.82 1.62 -29.99
N GLY A 186 7.48 2.79 -29.87
CA GLY A 186 6.87 4.13 -30.02
C GLY A 186 5.55 4.24 -29.27
N ASN A 187 5.50 3.78 -28.04
CA ASN A 187 4.25 3.71 -27.31
C ASN A 187 3.82 5.15 -26.95
N GLU A 188 2.73 5.61 -27.56
CA GLU A 188 1.99 6.81 -27.15
C GLU A 188 1.60 6.80 -25.67
N ARG A 189 1.89 5.70 -24.96
CA ARG A 189 1.60 5.47 -23.54
C ARG A 189 2.84 5.30 -22.67
N GLU A 190 4.05 5.40 -23.20
CA GLU A 190 5.25 5.40 -22.36
C GLU A 190 5.19 6.64 -21.46
N SER A 191 5.25 6.43 -20.15
CA SER A 191 5.22 7.58 -19.25
C SER A 191 6.46 8.44 -19.49
N GLU A 192 6.28 9.75 -19.52
CA GLU A 192 7.35 10.74 -19.61
C GLU A 192 8.55 10.41 -18.69
N THR A 193 8.25 9.84 -17.52
CA THR A 193 9.27 9.45 -16.53
C THR A 193 10.16 8.30 -17.00
N LEU A 194 9.61 7.29 -17.69
CA LEU A 194 10.40 6.20 -18.26
C LEU A 194 11.20 6.69 -19.45
N SER A 195 10.59 7.49 -20.31
CA SER A 195 11.27 8.08 -21.47
C SER A 195 12.51 8.90 -21.07
N ILE A 196 12.40 9.73 -20.02
CA ILE A 196 13.54 10.49 -19.50
C ILE A 196 14.65 9.55 -19.00
N ALA A 197 14.32 8.49 -18.28
CA ALA A 197 15.31 7.52 -17.78
C ALA A 197 15.98 6.77 -18.95
N HIS A 198 15.22 6.33 -19.94
CA HIS A 198 15.76 5.67 -21.13
C HIS A 198 16.67 6.59 -21.94
N ASP A 199 16.29 7.86 -22.11
CA ASP A 199 17.11 8.85 -22.81
C ASP A 199 18.39 9.19 -22.07
N TYR A 200 18.37 9.16 -20.74
CA TYR A 200 19.57 9.32 -19.94
C TYR A 200 20.60 8.24 -20.29
N TYR A 201 20.21 6.97 -20.26
CA TYR A 201 21.11 5.85 -20.57
C TYR A 201 21.55 5.83 -22.05
N ARG A 202 20.68 6.20 -22.97
CA ARG A 202 21.06 6.33 -24.40
C ARG A 202 22.11 7.41 -24.65
N LYS A 203 22.08 8.50 -23.86
CA LYS A 203 23.06 9.60 -23.95
C LYS A 203 24.35 9.30 -23.20
N ASN A 204 24.29 8.49 -22.19
CA ASN A 204 25.40 8.12 -21.33
C ASN A 204 25.69 6.61 -21.46
N ASP A 205 25.90 6.15 -22.69
CA ASP A 205 26.08 4.72 -22.99
C ASP A 205 27.26 4.07 -22.24
N SER A 206 28.32 4.85 -21.98
CA SER A 206 29.47 4.43 -21.17
C SER A 206 29.09 4.11 -19.70
N GLU A 207 27.96 4.57 -19.23
CA GLU A 207 27.47 4.30 -17.88
C GLU A 207 26.82 2.91 -17.74
N LEU A 208 26.68 2.19 -18.86
CA LEU A 208 26.16 0.81 -18.89
C LEU A 208 27.27 -0.23 -18.72
N ASP A 209 28.52 0.13 -18.90
CA ASP A 209 29.69 -0.73 -18.73
C ASP A 209 30.13 -0.73 -17.25
#